data_9d8e6c97c40a37ca44cdc9fe7f26ecf8
#
_entry.id   9d8e6c97c40a37ca44cdc9fe7f26ecf8
#
_cell.length_a   1.000
_cell.length_b   1.000
_cell.length_c   1.000
_cell.angle_alpha   90.00
_cell.angle_beta   90.00
_cell.angle_gamma   90.00
#
_symmetry.space_group_name_H-M   'P 1'
#
loop_
_entity.id
_entity.type
_entity.pdbx_description
1 polymer ?
#
loop_
_entity_poly.entity_id
_entity_poly.type
_entity_poly.pdbx_seq_one_letter_code
_entity_poly.pdbx_strand_id
1 'polypeptide(L)'
;MSEVNLYNQDCIEAMRKIEDNSVDLIVTDPPYNLGIFMKNRDTNLKHMRDNFFGSAGWDNMDFDEWIDSIDKFFVSSARVLKKGGAAIIFMAIIKVETLIAIAEKHGFYYKTTGIWHKTNPMPRNMNLHFVNSTEAWVYFTFKKKTGTFNNGGALFLDFIETPVAPISERRYGKHPTQKPEGLIQHFVEILSNPNDWILDPFMGSGTTGVVSKRTNRNFIGVELDEEYYKIAFERIRETKV
;
A
#
# COMPACT_ATOMS: atom_id res chain seq x y z
N MET A 1 11.37 21.82 4.73
CA MET A 1 9.97 21.40 4.49
C MET A 1 10.01 20.22 3.54
N SER A 2 9.24 19.16 3.80
CA SER A 2 9.13 18.01 2.90
C SER A 2 8.49 18.40 1.57
N GLU A 3 9.05 17.90 0.47
CA GLU A 3 8.48 18.06 -0.87
C GLU A 3 7.39 17.00 -1.10
N VAL A 4 6.32 17.38 -1.78
CA VAL A 4 5.16 16.49 -2.07
C VAL A 4 4.75 16.64 -3.51
N ASN A 5 4.80 15.54 -4.26
CA ASN A 5 4.41 15.45 -5.66
C ASN A 5 3.24 14.47 -5.81
N LEU A 6 2.08 14.94 -6.27
CA LEU A 6 0.87 14.15 -6.42
C LEU A 6 0.42 14.09 -7.88
N TYR A 7 0.04 12.90 -8.34
CA TYR A 7 -0.39 12.65 -9.71
C TYR A 7 -1.76 11.97 -9.73
N ASN A 8 -2.75 12.58 -10.43
CA ASN A 8 -4.02 11.92 -10.72
C ASN A 8 -3.96 11.28 -12.10
N GLN A 9 -3.42 10.09 -12.18
CA GLN A 9 -3.25 9.32 -13.43
C GLN A 9 -2.92 7.86 -13.14
N ASP A 10 -2.75 7.06 -14.20
CA ASP A 10 -2.25 5.68 -14.09
C ASP A 10 -0.86 5.64 -13.43
N CYS A 11 -0.63 4.64 -12.56
CA CYS A 11 0.61 4.52 -11.78
C CYS A 11 1.84 4.30 -12.66
N ILE A 12 1.74 3.51 -13.73
CA ILE A 12 2.87 3.24 -14.65
C ILE A 12 3.23 4.51 -15.43
N GLU A 13 2.22 5.26 -15.90
CA GLU A 13 2.43 6.53 -16.58
C GLU A 13 3.05 7.60 -15.65
N ALA A 14 2.58 7.65 -14.39
CA ALA A 14 3.17 8.55 -13.40
C ALA A 14 4.63 8.18 -13.10
N MET A 15 4.87 6.91 -12.85
CA MET A 15 6.21 6.44 -12.51
C MET A 15 7.23 6.73 -13.62
N ARG A 16 6.85 6.77 -14.91
CA ARG A 16 7.74 7.19 -16.02
C ARG A 16 8.34 8.59 -15.84
N LYS A 17 7.67 9.47 -15.09
CA LYS A 17 8.12 10.85 -14.82
C LYS A 17 9.06 10.96 -13.63
N ILE A 18 9.18 9.89 -12.84
CA ILE A 18 10.05 9.84 -11.67
C ILE A 18 11.47 9.51 -12.15
N GLU A 19 12.45 10.21 -11.59
CA GLU A 19 13.87 10.00 -11.89
C GLU A 19 14.32 8.60 -11.46
N ASP A 20 15.22 8.01 -12.23
CA ASP A 20 15.81 6.70 -11.96
C ASP A 20 16.61 6.73 -10.65
N ASN A 21 16.51 5.69 -9.84
CA ASN A 21 17.24 5.55 -8.57
C ASN A 21 17.07 6.76 -7.62
N SER A 22 15.87 7.34 -7.55
CA SER A 22 15.55 8.51 -6.74
C SER A 22 14.75 8.20 -5.47
N VAL A 23 14.04 7.07 -5.43
CA VAL A 23 13.14 6.67 -4.34
C VAL A 23 13.86 5.81 -3.32
N ASP A 24 13.67 6.07 -2.03
CA ASP A 24 14.28 5.32 -0.93
C ASP A 24 13.36 4.20 -0.42
N LEU A 25 12.04 4.46 -0.38
CA LEU A 25 11.06 3.51 0.14
C LEU A 25 9.76 3.56 -0.69
N ILE A 26 9.24 2.38 -1.01
CA ILE A 26 7.86 2.21 -1.50
C ILE A 26 7.02 1.64 -0.36
N VAL A 27 5.88 2.27 -0.03
CA VAL A 27 4.85 1.72 0.87
C VAL A 27 3.52 1.82 0.14
N THR A 28 2.92 0.69 -0.21
CA THR A 28 1.79 0.70 -1.13
C THR A 28 0.83 -0.48 -0.95
N ASP A 29 -0.42 -0.27 -1.38
CA ASP A 29 -1.54 -1.21 -1.29
C ASP A 29 -2.18 -1.40 -2.67
N PRO A 30 -1.52 -2.17 -3.59
CA PRO A 30 -2.03 -2.36 -4.95
C PRO A 30 -3.32 -3.18 -4.96
N PRO A 31 -4.08 -3.16 -6.07
CA PRO A 31 -5.28 -3.98 -6.23
C PRO A 31 -5.01 -5.48 -6.02
N TYR A 32 -5.80 -6.12 -5.13
CA TYR A 32 -5.61 -7.54 -4.80
C TYR A 32 -6.24 -8.49 -5.82
N ASN A 33 -7.08 -7.98 -6.71
CA ASN A 33 -7.86 -8.76 -7.68
C ASN A 33 -8.65 -9.91 -7.03
N LEU A 34 -9.44 -9.57 -6.03
CA LEU A 34 -10.27 -10.52 -5.28
C LEU A 34 -11.70 -10.63 -5.84
N GLY A 35 -12.09 -9.85 -6.84
CA GLY A 35 -13.46 -9.76 -7.33
C GLY A 35 -14.01 -11.11 -7.78
N ILE A 36 -13.26 -11.90 -8.55
CA ILE A 36 -13.65 -13.24 -9.00
C ILE A 36 -13.78 -14.21 -7.80
N PHE A 37 -12.80 -14.16 -6.88
CA PHE A 37 -12.80 -14.98 -5.67
C PHE A 37 -14.00 -14.65 -4.77
N MET A 38 -14.36 -13.38 -4.68
CA MET A 38 -15.50 -12.91 -3.88
C MET A 38 -16.85 -13.24 -4.53
N LYS A 39 -16.95 -13.26 -5.87
CA LYS A 39 -18.19 -13.60 -6.59
C LYS A 39 -18.67 -15.01 -6.27
N ASN A 40 -17.78 -15.93 -5.98
CA ASN A 40 -18.06 -17.35 -5.74
C ASN A 40 -18.28 -17.69 -4.25
N ARG A 41 -18.28 -16.70 -3.35
CA ARG A 41 -18.51 -16.90 -1.92
C ARG A 41 -19.90 -16.50 -1.48
N ASP A 42 -20.49 -17.29 -0.58
CA ASP A 42 -21.70 -16.89 0.12
C ASP A 42 -21.43 -15.65 0.99
N THR A 43 -22.33 -14.68 0.93
CA THR A 43 -22.23 -13.44 1.69
C THR A 43 -23.60 -12.86 1.98
N ASN A 44 -23.76 -12.33 3.18
CA ASN A 44 -24.95 -11.58 3.59
C ASN A 44 -25.03 -10.18 2.95
N LEU A 45 -24.00 -9.77 2.20
CA LEU A 45 -23.81 -8.41 1.69
C LEU A 45 -23.84 -8.35 0.16
N LYS A 46 -24.74 -9.14 -0.49
CA LYS A 46 -24.85 -9.17 -1.96
C LYS A 46 -24.97 -7.78 -2.58
N HIS A 47 -25.71 -6.85 -1.97
CA HIS A 47 -25.86 -5.46 -2.44
C HIS A 47 -24.63 -4.58 -2.23
N MET A 48 -23.73 -4.88 -1.29
CA MET A 48 -22.50 -4.11 -1.10
C MET A 48 -21.37 -4.55 -2.05
N ARG A 49 -21.43 -5.75 -2.61
CA ARG A 49 -20.50 -6.22 -3.64
C ARG A 49 -20.53 -5.35 -4.89
N ASP A 50 -21.74 -5.08 -5.37
CA ASP A 50 -21.95 -4.40 -6.65
C ASP A 50 -21.60 -2.91 -6.57
N ASN A 51 -21.61 -2.33 -5.36
CA ASN A 51 -21.43 -0.90 -5.17
C ASN A 51 -20.04 -0.49 -4.66
N PHE A 52 -19.25 -1.37 -4.02
CA PHE A 52 -17.97 -0.98 -3.38
C PHE A 52 -16.71 -1.56 -4.02
N PHE A 53 -16.77 -2.77 -4.55
CA PHE A 53 -15.62 -3.43 -5.17
C PHE A 53 -15.80 -3.62 -6.68
N GLY A 54 -17.04 -3.71 -7.16
CA GLY A 54 -17.35 -3.90 -8.57
C GLY A 54 -17.37 -2.61 -9.40
N SER A 55 -17.66 -1.45 -8.79
CA SER A 55 -17.71 -0.17 -9.50
C SER A 55 -16.34 0.43 -9.78
N ALA A 56 -15.32 0.07 -9.02
CA ALA A 56 -13.97 0.59 -9.20
C ALA A 56 -13.17 -0.09 -10.33
N GLY A 57 -13.69 -1.15 -10.94
CA GLY A 57 -13.13 -1.81 -12.14
C GLY A 57 -11.80 -2.57 -11.95
N TRP A 58 -10.96 -2.12 -11.04
CA TRP A 58 -9.59 -2.58 -10.84
C TRP A 58 -9.45 -3.88 -10.02
N ASP A 59 -10.51 -4.37 -9.37
CA ASP A 59 -10.47 -5.61 -8.56
C ASP A 59 -11.11 -6.82 -9.29
N ASN A 60 -11.44 -6.69 -10.58
CA ASN A 60 -12.13 -7.69 -11.40
C ASN A 60 -11.35 -8.10 -12.65
N MET A 61 -10.04 -7.89 -12.69
CA MET A 61 -9.18 -8.31 -13.81
C MET A 61 -9.14 -9.82 -13.94
N ASP A 62 -8.88 -10.35 -15.15
CA ASP A 62 -8.43 -11.72 -15.30
C ASP A 62 -7.12 -11.92 -14.52
N PHE A 63 -6.86 -13.17 -14.10
CA PHE A 63 -5.68 -13.48 -13.30
C PHE A 63 -4.37 -13.16 -14.04
N ASP A 64 -4.32 -13.47 -15.34
CA ASP A 64 -3.16 -13.21 -16.18
C ASP A 64 -2.95 -11.69 -16.41
N GLU A 65 -4.02 -10.93 -16.59
CA GLU A 65 -3.98 -9.46 -16.67
C GLU A 65 -3.47 -8.84 -15.35
N TRP A 66 -3.90 -9.39 -14.21
CA TRP A 66 -3.41 -8.95 -12.91
C TRP A 66 -1.92 -9.25 -12.74
N ILE A 67 -1.44 -10.45 -13.14
CA ILE A 67 -0.02 -10.79 -13.14
C ILE A 67 0.77 -9.79 -13.98
N ASP A 68 0.33 -9.48 -15.20
CA ASP A 68 0.97 -8.53 -16.10
C ASP A 68 1.02 -7.11 -15.48
N SER A 69 -0.04 -6.68 -14.81
CA SER A 69 -0.08 -5.39 -14.13
C SER A 69 0.91 -5.31 -12.97
N ILE A 70 1.03 -6.37 -12.16
CA ILE A 70 2.00 -6.46 -11.06
C ILE A 70 3.43 -6.56 -11.59
N ASP A 71 3.66 -7.26 -12.70
CA ASP A 71 4.97 -7.33 -13.35
C ASP A 71 5.41 -5.94 -13.83
N LYS A 72 4.56 -5.19 -14.53
CA LYS A 72 4.81 -3.80 -14.95
C LYS A 72 5.07 -2.87 -13.77
N PHE A 73 4.35 -3.05 -12.67
CA PHE A 73 4.59 -2.32 -11.43
C PHE A 73 6.01 -2.59 -10.90
N PHE A 74 6.46 -3.86 -10.84
CA PHE A 74 7.82 -4.18 -10.38
C PHE A 74 8.90 -3.71 -11.34
N VAL A 75 8.70 -3.75 -12.65
CA VAL A 75 9.60 -3.14 -13.63
C VAL A 75 9.79 -1.65 -13.35
N SER A 76 8.69 -0.92 -13.16
CA SER A 76 8.72 0.51 -12.87
C SER A 76 9.36 0.81 -11.52
N SER A 77 9.04 0.01 -10.49
CA SER A 77 9.61 0.11 -9.15
C SER A 77 11.11 -0.14 -9.14
N ALA A 78 11.59 -1.13 -9.91
CA ALA A 78 13.01 -1.45 -10.05
C ALA A 78 13.81 -0.33 -10.73
N ARG A 79 13.18 0.49 -11.55
CA ARG A 79 13.81 1.65 -12.18
C ARG A 79 13.97 2.81 -11.19
N VAL A 80 12.92 3.11 -10.42
CA VAL A 80 12.90 4.31 -9.57
C VAL A 80 13.54 4.09 -8.20
N LEU A 81 13.54 2.85 -7.67
CA LEU A 81 14.14 2.54 -6.37
C LEU A 81 15.67 2.64 -6.40
N LYS A 82 16.24 3.26 -5.38
CA LYS A 82 17.68 3.24 -5.11
C LYS A 82 18.14 1.83 -4.75
N LYS A 83 19.39 1.50 -5.08
CA LYS A 83 20.01 0.27 -4.60
C LYS A 83 20.07 0.24 -3.07
N GLY A 84 19.45 -0.76 -2.46
CA GLY A 84 19.26 -0.86 -1.01
C GLY A 84 17.98 -0.18 -0.52
N GLY A 85 17.20 0.43 -1.42
CA GLY A 85 15.86 0.91 -1.10
C GLY A 85 14.92 -0.24 -0.71
N ALA A 86 13.88 0.08 0.01
CA ALA A 86 12.92 -0.89 0.56
C ALA A 86 11.56 -0.80 -0.13
N ALA A 87 10.79 -1.89 -0.07
CA ALA A 87 9.38 -1.89 -0.44
C ALA A 87 8.54 -2.68 0.57
N ILE A 88 7.46 -2.06 1.05
CA ILE A 88 6.37 -2.69 1.80
C ILE A 88 5.15 -2.72 0.89
N ILE A 89 4.69 -3.91 0.58
CA ILE A 89 3.54 -4.11 -0.30
C ILE A 89 2.47 -4.89 0.46
N PHE A 90 1.33 -4.26 0.70
CA PHE A 90 0.17 -4.95 1.25
C PHE A 90 -0.43 -5.86 0.20
N MET A 91 -0.89 -7.04 0.61
CA MET A 91 -1.45 -8.02 -0.30
C MET A 91 -2.39 -8.99 0.40
N ALA A 92 -3.36 -9.52 -0.33
CA ALA A 92 -4.13 -10.65 0.14
C ALA A 92 -3.23 -11.87 0.35
N ILE A 93 -3.38 -12.57 1.48
CA ILE A 93 -2.53 -13.73 1.86
C ILE A 93 -2.42 -14.75 0.73
N ILE A 94 -3.52 -15.01 0.02
CA ILE A 94 -3.57 -15.99 -1.10
C ILE A 94 -2.79 -15.57 -2.35
N LYS A 95 -2.27 -14.35 -2.40
CA LYS A 95 -1.50 -13.80 -3.53
C LYS A 95 -0.03 -13.54 -3.20
N VAL A 96 0.37 -13.75 -1.95
CA VAL A 96 1.73 -13.42 -1.47
C VAL A 96 2.81 -14.18 -2.23
N GLU A 97 2.65 -15.49 -2.44
CA GLU A 97 3.61 -16.31 -3.19
C GLU A 97 3.83 -15.78 -4.61
N THR A 98 2.73 -15.49 -5.32
CA THR A 98 2.79 -14.93 -6.69
C THR A 98 3.48 -13.56 -6.70
N LEU A 99 3.16 -12.70 -5.74
CA LEU A 99 3.81 -11.38 -5.61
C LEU A 99 5.32 -11.52 -5.42
N ILE A 100 5.77 -12.42 -4.54
CA ILE A 100 7.19 -12.66 -4.27
C ILE A 100 7.89 -13.18 -5.54
N ALA A 101 7.29 -14.17 -6.22
CA ALA A 101 7.87 -14.75 -7.43
C ALA A 101 8.04 -13.72 -8.56
N ILE A 102 7.12 -12.75 -8.69
CA ILE A 102 7.23 -11.67 -9.67
C ILE A 102 8.33 -10.68 -9.23
N ALA A 103 8.33 -10.25 -7.96
CA ALA A 103 9.29 -9.28 -7.44
C ALA A 103 10.75 -9.74 -7.62
N GLU A 104 11.03 -11.02 -7.34
CA GLU A 104 12.38 -11.59 -7.44
C GLU A 104 12.94 -11.55 -8.87
N LYS A 105 12.10 -11.67 -9.91
CA LYS A 105 12.52 -11.52 -11.32
C LYS A 105 13.12 -10.14 -11.62
N HIS A 106 12.70 -9.11 -10.86
CA HIS A 106 13.11 -7.72 -11.05
C HIS A 106 14.19 -7.25 -10.04
N GLY A 107 14.82 -8.19 -9.32
CA GLY A 107 15.94 -7.89 -8.42
C GLY A 107 15.54 -7.42 -7.03
N PHE A 108 14.30 -7.68 -6.62
CA PHE A 108 13.87 -7.53 -5.23
C PHE A 108 14.25 -8.76 -4.44
N TYR A 109 14.83 -8.55 -3.26
CA TYR A 109 15.12 -9.61 -2.30
C TYR A 109 14.01 -9.69 -1.27
N TYR A 110 13.29 -10.78 -1.23
CA TYR A 110 12.32 -11.06 -0.19
C TYR A 110 12.98 -11.10 1.20
N LYS A 111 12.38 -10.45 2.18
CA LYS A 111 12.86 -10.40 3.57
C LYS A 111 11.94 -11.13 4.52
N THR A 112 10.68 -10.74 4.55
CA THR A 112 9.65 -11.39 5.36
C THR A 112 8.25 -11.05 4.85
N THR A 113 7.29 -11.90 5.21
CA THR A 113 5.88 -11.60 5.14
C THR A 113 5.36 -11.46 6.55
N GLY A 114 4.80 -10.32 6.85
CA GLY A 114 4.16 -10.09 8.14
C GLY A 114 2.65 -9.96 8.02
N ILE A 115 2.01 -9.91 9.17
CA ILE A 115 0.55 -9.80 9.30
C ILE A 115 0.20 -8.51 10.02
N TRP A 116 -0.70 -7.75 9.43
CA TRP A 116 -1.43 -6.72 10.13
C TRP A 116 -2.73 -7.31 10.66
N HIS A 117 -2.90 -7.35 12.00
CA HIS A 117 -4.11 -7.75 12.68
C HIS A 117 -4.94 -6.51 13.06
N LYS A 118 -6.18 -6.47 12.59
CA LYS A 118 -7.16 -5.44 12.91
C LYS A 118 -7.83 -5.77 14.23
N THR A 119 -7.59 -4.98 15.28
CA THR A 119 -8.17 -5.25 16.61
C THR A 119 -9.68 -5.02 16.69
N ASN A 120 -10.25 -4.26 15.72
CA ASN A 120 -11.69 -3.99 15.60
C ASN A 120 -12.19 -4.23 14.16
N PRO A 121 -12.06 -5.45 13.60
CA PRO A 121 -12.47 -5.74 12.24
C PRO A 121 -13.98 -5.56 12.07
N MET A 122 -14.41 -5.21 10.83
CA MET A 122 -15.83 -5.14 10.54
C MET A 122 -16.46 -6.54 10.64
N PRO A 123 -17.51 -6.76 11.44
CA PRO A 123 -18.09 -8.08 11.69
C PRO A 123 -18.97 -8.57 10.51
N ARG A 124 -18.39 -8.60 9.31
CA ARG A 124 -19.08 -9.10 8.10
C ARG A 124 -19.10 -10.61 8.11
N ASN A 125 -20.23 -11.17 7.71
CA ASN A 125 -20.40 -12.63 7.51
C ASN A 125 -20.07 -13.49 8.76
N MET A 126 -20.14 -12.92 9.95
CA MET A 126 -19.79 -13.60 11.21
C MET A 126 -20.58 -14.89 11.48
N ASN A 127 -21.76 -15.05 10.83
CA ASN A 127 -22.59 -16.25 10.94
C ASN A 127 -22.28 -17.30 9.85
N LEU A 128 -21.41 -17.00 8.90
CA LEU A 128 -21.08 -17.90 7.77
C LEU A 128 -19.65 -18.44 7.86
N HIS A 129 -18.71 -17.61 8.31
CA HIS A 129 -17.30 -17.97 8.44
C HIS A 129 -16.56 -17.02 9.40
N PHE A 130 -15.28 -17.28 9.62
CA PHE A 130 -14.42 -16.40 10.44
C PHE A 130 -14.39 -14.97 9.89
N VAL A 131 -14.44 -13.99 10.79
CA VAL A 131 -14.29 -12.57 10.42
C VAL A 131 -12.88 -12.32 9.92
N ASN A 132 -12.77 -11.69 8.76
CA ASN A 132 -11.46 -11.33 8.18
C ASN A 132 -10.85 -10.15 8.97
N SER A 133 -9.94 -10.48 9.87
CA SER A 133 -9.24 -9.53 10.74
C SER A 133 -7.78 -9.27 10.36
N THR A 134 -7.28 -9.95 9.31
CA THR A 134 -5.85 -9.90 8.95
C THR A 134 -5.63 -9.48 7.51
N GLU A 135 -4.52 -8.78 7.27
CA GLU A 135 -3.93 -8.54 5.95
C GLU A 135 -2.44 -8.84 5.99
N ALA A 136 -1.89 -9.36 4.89
CA ALA A 136 -0.45 -9.54 4.78
C ALA A 136 0.22 -8.25 4.29
N TRP A 137 1.46 -8.05 4.72
CA TRP A 137 2.40 -7.13 4.11
C TRP A 137 3.70 -7.86 3.82
N VAL A 138 4.31 -7.54 2.69
CA VAL A 138 5.55 -8.19 2.23
C VAL A 138 6.66 -7.16 2.18
N TYR A 139 7.78 -7.47 2.83
CA TYR A 139 8.97 -6.63 2.86
C TYR A 139 10.02 -7.12 1.88
N PHE A 140 10.49 -6.20 1.04
CA PHE A 140 11.58 -6.42 0.10
C PHE A 140 12.68 -5.37 0.29
N THR A 141 13.90 -5.75 -0.10
CA THR A 141 14.99 -4.80 -0.39
C THR A 141 15.40 -4.93 -1.85
N PHE A 142 15.87 -3.84 -2.48
CA PHE A 142 16.16 -3.83 -3.90
C PHE A 142 17.65 -3.88 -4.21
N LYS A 143 18.07 -4.81 -5.09
CA LYS A 143 19.47 -5.01 -5.56
C LYS A 143 20.54 -5.12 -4.45
N LYS A 144 20.14 -5.17 -3.19
CA LYS A 144 21.01 -5.33 -2.02
C LYS A 144 20.25 -6.04 -0.91
N LYS A 145 20.88 -6.99 -0.24
CA LYS A 145 20.22 -7.81 0.81
C LYS A 145 19.93 -7.01 2.10
N THR A 146 20.51 -5.84 2.25
CA THR A 146 20.33 -4.95 3.39
C THR A 146 20.02 -3.53 2.90
N GLY A 147 19.19 -2.82 3.65
CA GLY A 147 18.81 -1.44 3.44
C GLY A 147 18.74 -0.69 4.75
N THR A 148 18.09 0.47 4.76
CA THR A 148 17.78 1.22 5.99
C THR A 148 16.86 0.38 6.87
N PHE A 149 17.22 0.25 8.16
CA PHE A 149 16.44 -0.43 9.18
C PHE A 149 16.71 0.21 10.55
N ASN A 150 15.92 1.22 10.89
CA ASN A 150 16.07 2.09 12.06
C ASN A 150 15.38 1.45 13.27
N ASN A 151 15.94 0.38 13.83
CA ASN A 151 15.34 -0.30 14.97
C ASN A 151 15.83 0.22 16.34
N GLY A 152 16.87 1.06 16.38
CA GLY A 152 17.42 1.56 17.65
C GLY A 152 17.85 0.47 18.64
N GLY A 153 18.10 -0.75 18.14
CA GLY A 153 18.38 -1.94 18.96
C GLY A 153 17.11 -2.66 19.48
N ALA A 154 15.92 -2.19 19.13
CA ALA A 154 14.66 -2.85 19.48
C ALA A 154 14.37 -4.05 18.57
N LEU A 155 13.62 -5.03 19.10
CA LEU A 155 13.08 -6.14 18.33
C LEU A 155 11.73 -5.75 17.73
N PHE A 156 11.61 -5.80 16.40
CA PHE A 156 10.34 -5.66 15.72
C PHE A 156 9.86 -7.03 15.21
N LEU A 157 8.59 -7.32 15.48
CA LEU A 157 7.95 -8.55 15.04
C LEU A 157 7.30 -8.33 13.66
N ASP A 158 7.13 -9.40 12.93
CA ASP A 158 6.38 -9.43 11.67
C ASP A 158 4.85 -9.51 11.88
N PHE A 159 4.39 -9.22 13.08
CA PHE A 159 2.99 -9.16 13.49
C PHE A 159 2.70 -7.79 14.11
N ILE A 160 1.79 -7.03 13.46
CA ILE A 160 1.43 -5.68 13.88
C ILE A 160 -0.07 -5.64 14.19
N GLU A 161 -0.42 -5.14 15.37
CA GLU A 161 -1.81 -4.95 15.78
C GLU A 161 -2.16 -3.47 15.85
N THR A 162 -3.19 -3.08 15.10
CA THR A 162 -3.80 -1.74 15.20
C THR A 162 -5.30 -1.82 14.96
N PRO A 163 -6.09 -0.85 15.43
CA PRO A 163 -7.43 -0.68 14.91
C PRO A 163 -7.40 -0.27 13.43
N VAL A 164 -8.54 -0.44 12.73
CA VAL A 164 -8.73 0.17 11.41
C VAL A 164 -8.69 1.70 11.52
N ALA A 165 -8.47 2.39 10.40
CA ALA A 165 -8.41 3.85 10.38
C ALA A 165 -9.62 4.48 11.10
N PRO A 166 -9.40 5.33 12.13
CA PRO A 166 -10.47 5.96 12.89
C PRO A 166 -11.21 7.03 12.07
N ILE A 167 -12.37 7.48 12.58
CA ILE A 167 -13.18 8.50 11.90
C ILE A 167 -12.40 9.82 11.75
N SER A 168 -11.55 10.17 12.70
CA SER A 168 -10.70 11.36 12.66
C SER A 168 -9.76 11.39 11.44
N GLU A 169 -9.31 10.25 10.95
CA GLU A 169 -8.49 10.13 9.75
C GLU A 169 -9.31 10.16 8.44
N ARG A 170 -10.65 10.17 8.52
CA ARG A 170 -11.59 10.12 7.38
C ARG A 170 -12.39 11.42 7.18
N ARG A 171 -11.98 12.52 7.79
CA ARG A 171 -12.72 13.78 7.79
C ARG A 171 -12.90 14.43 6.41
N TYR A 172 -12.05 14.10 5.44
CA TYR A 172 -12.13 14.61 4.06
C TYR A 172 -12.84 13.68 3.09
N GLY A 173 -13.24 12.50 3.53
CA GLY A 173 -13.93 11.50 2.73
C GLY A 173 -13.65 10.09 3.20
N LYS A 174 -14.35 9.12 2.60
CA LYS A 174 -14.21 7.69 2.94
C LYS A 174 -13.53 6.96 1.78
N HIS A 175 -12.41 6.32 2.08
CA HIS A 175 -11.84 5.28 1.24
C HIS A 175 -12.12 3.91 1.89
N PRO A 176 -12.62 2.91 1.14
CA PRO A 176 -13.10 1.65 1.73
C PRO A 176 -12.01 0.83 2.43
N THR A 177 -10.77 0.92 1.96
CA THR A 177 -9.62 0.15 2.44
C THR A 177 -8.53 1.03 3.03
N GLN A 178 -8.87 2.24 3.51
CA GLN A 178 -7.88 3.15 4.09
C GLN A 178 -7.07 2.47 5.20
N LYS A 179 -5.76 2.47 5.06
CA LYS A 179 -4.83 2.02 6.09
C LYS A 179 -4.72 3.07 7.20
N PRO A 180 -4.63 2.67 8.50
CA PRO A 180 -4.45 3.63 9.60
C PRO A 180 -3.05 4.26 9.58
N GLU A 181 -2.98 5.54 9.95
CA GLU A 181 -1.72 6.30 9.95
C GLU A 181 -0.64 5.66 10.83
N GLY A 182 -1.01 5.12 12.00
CA GLY A 182 -0.04 4.44 12.88
C GLY A 182 0.63 3.21 12.27
N LEU A 183 -0.09 2.44 11.43
CA LEU A 183 0.48 1.31 10.72
C LEU A 183 1.50 1.76 9.66
N ILE A 184 1.17 2.77 8.89
CA ILE A 184 2.07 3.30 7.85
C ILE A 184 3.27 4.00 8.47
N GLN A 185 3.09 4.73 9.56
CA GLN A 185 4.17 5.40 10.29
C GLN A 185 5.23 4.41 10.78
N HIS A 186 4.82 3.26 11.28
CA HIS A 186 5.73 2.19 11.68
C HIS A 186 6.72 1.81 10.56
N PHE A 187 6.24 1.59 9.35
CA PHE A 187 7.11 1.25 8.22
C PHE A 187 7.96 2.43 7.76
N VAL A 188 7.39 3.62 7.67
CA VAL A 188 8.10 4.81 7.19
C VAL A 188 9.27 5.16 8.09
N GLU A 189 9.10 5.13 9.42
CA GLU A 189 10.15 5.46 10.37
C GLU A 189 11.28 4.42 10.41
N ILE A 190 10.92 3.12 10.31
CA ILE A 190 11.90 2.03 10.36
C ILE A 190 12.70 1.93 9.05
N LEU A 191 12.07 2.14 7.90
CA LEU A 191 12.66 1.82 6.60
C LEU A 191 13.14 3.05 5.81
N SER A 192 13.05 4.25 6.40
CA SER A 192 13.55 5.48 5.79
C SER A 192 14.09 6.47 6.82
N ASN A 193 14.86 7.46 6.35
CA ASN A 193 15.37 8.56 7.15
C ASN A 193 14.61 9.87 6.82
N PRO A 194 14.66 10.91 7.67
CA PRO A 194 14.21 12.24 7.30
C PRO A 194 14.82 12.71 5.97
N ASN A 195 14.01 13.36 5.14
CA ASN A 195 14.31 13.81 3.78
C ASN A 195 14.42 12.71 2.71
N ASP A 196 14.29 11.42 3.05
CA ASP A 196 14.17 10.35 2.06
C ASP A 196 12.87 10.49 1.24
N TRP A 197 12.88 9.99 0.01
CA TRP A 197 11.74 9.95 -0.88
C TRP A 197 10.91 8.67 -0.68
N ILE A 198 9.64 8.86 -0.33
CA ILE A 198 8.65 7.79 -0.19
C ILE A 198 7.73 7.82 -1.39
N LEU A 199 7.50 6.66 -2.00
CA LEU A 199 6.58 6.50 -3.13
C LEU A 199 5.40 5.60 -2.75
N ASP A 200 4.19 6.06 -3.06
CA ASP A 200 2.97 5.25 -3.04
C ASP A 200 2.25 5.34 -4.39
N PRO A 201 2.44 4.35 -5.29
CA PRO A 201 1.81 4.34 -6.61
C PRO A 201 0.31 4.07 -6.61
N PHE A 202 -0.26 3.68 -5.46
CA PHE A 202 -1.68 3.40 -5.25
C PHE A 202 -2.15 4.07 -3.96
N MET A 203 -1.95 5.41 -3.86
CA MET A 203 -2.05 6.12 -2.58
C MET A 203 -3.47 6.17 -1.98
N GLY A 204 -4.52 5.88 -2.76
CA GLY A 204 -5.90 5.93 -2.31
C GLY A 204 -6.22 7.27 -1.65
N SER A 205 -6.58 7.23 -0.38
CA SER A 205 -6.84 8.44 0.42
C SER A 205 -5.58 9.13 0.97
N GLY A 206 -4.37 8.74 0.56
CA GLY A 206 -3.11 9.45 0.86
C GLY A 206 -2.53 9.26 2.26
N THR A 207 -2.81 8.14 2.94
CA THR A 207 -2.28 7.90 4.30
C THR A 207 -0.75 7.93 4.32
N THR A 208 -0.10 7.31 3.33
CA THR A 208 1.38 7.32 3.19
C THR A 208 1.92 8.74 3.07
N GLY A 209 1.24 9.60 2.30
CA GLY A 209 1.63 11.00 2.14
C GLY A 209 1.47 11.83 3.40
N VAL A 210 0.37 11.63 4.16
CA VAL A 210 0.16 12.26 5.47
C VAL A 210 1.29 11.91 6.43
N VAL A 211 1.63 10.63 6.51
CA VAL A 211 2.71 10.13 7.39
C VAL A 211 4.07 10.66 6.93
N SER A 212 4.38 10.60 5.64
CA SER A 212 5.65 11.10 5.09
C SER A 212 5.87 12.57 5.43
N LYS A 213 4.86 13.42 5.21
CA LYS A 213 4.91 14.84 5.54
C LYS A 213 5.13 15.08 7.03
N ARG A 214 4.37 14.38 7.90
CA ARG A 214 4.45 14.53 9.36
C ARG A 214 5.81 14.09 9.91
N THR A 215 6.44 13.13 9.30
CA THR A 215 7.73 12.55 9.71
C THR A 215 8.91 13.16 8.96
N ASN A 216 8.69 14.27 8.25
CA ASN A 216 9.72 15.01 7.50
C ASN A 216 10.38 14.17 6.38
N ARG A 217 9.59 13.39 5.63
CA ARG A 217 10.00 12.69 4.41
C ARG A 217 9.38 13.37 3.20
N ASN A 218 10.05 13.31 2.06
CA ASN A 218 9.48 13.70 0.77
C ASN A 218 8.52 12.61 0.29
N PHE A 219 7.52 12.99 -0.48
CA PHE A 219 6.47 12.06 -0.91
C PHE A 219 6.12 12.19 -2.39
N ILE A 220 5.98 11.06 -3.05
CA ILE A 220 5.38 10.95 -4.37
C ILE A 220 4.17 10.03 -4.25
N GLY A 221 2.99 10.54 -4.60
CA GLY A 221 1.75 9.78 -4.55
C GLY A 221 1.04 9.75 -5.89
N VAL A 222 0.49 8.59 -6.24
CA VAL A 222 -0.32 8.43 -7.46
C VAL A 222 -1.66 7.81 -7.12
N GLU A 223 -2.73 8.35 -7.70
CA GLU A 223 -4.08 7.81 -7.58
C GLU A 223 -4.82 8.02 -8.90
N LEU A 224 -5.44 6.96 -9.40
CA LEU A 224 -6.18 6.99 -10.65
C LEU A 224 -7.56 7.60 -10.48
N ASP A 225 -8.25 7.27 -9.39
CA ASP A 225 -9.60 7.77 -9.10
C ASP A 225 -9.54 9.22 -8.63
N GLU A 226 -10.25 10.10 -9.34
CA GLU A 226 -10.25 11.55 -9.08
C GLU A 226 -10.83 11.91 -7.71
N GLU A 227 -11.83 11.16 -7.21
CA GLU A 227 -12.43 11.42 -5.90
C GLU A 227 -11.46 11.06 -4.77
N TYR A 228 -10.79 9.90 -4.87
CA TYR A 228 -9.77 9.50 -3.90
C TYR A 228 -8.55 10.41 -3.97
N TYR A 229 -8.14 10.83 -5.17
CA TYR A 229 -7.08 11.82 -5.34
C TYR A 229 -7.39 13.12 -4.60
N LYS A 230 -8.61 13.67 -4.74
CA LYS A 230 -9.05 14.88 -4.03
C LYS A 230 -8.99 14.70 -2.51
N ILE A 231 -9.43 13.54 -2.01
CA ILE A 231 -9.34 13.21 -0.58
C ILE A 231 -7.88 13.20 -0.12
N ALA A 232 -7.01 12.55 -0.87
CA ALA A 232 -5.58 12.48 -0.57
C ALA A 232 -4.93 13.86 -0.56
N PHE A 233 -5.21 14.67 -1.60
CA PHE A 233 -4.70 16.03 -1.73
C PHE A 233 -5.05 16.88 -0.51
N GLU A 234 -6.33 16.91 -0.10
CA GLU A 234 -6.78 17.68 1.05
C GLU A 234 -6.16 17.18 2.36
N ARG A 235 -6.10 15.87 2.59
CA ARG A 235 -5.49 15.28 3.77
C ARG A 235 -4.02 15.66 3.90
N ILE A 236 -3.25 15.53 2.82
CA ILE A 236 -1.82 15.81 2.82
C ILE A 236 -1.57 17.32 2.95
N ARG A 237 -2.34 18.16 2.24
CA ARG A 237 -2.25 19.62 2.32
C ARG A 237 -2.42 20.11 3.76
N GLU A 238 -3.47 19.67 4.43
CA GLU A 238 -3.84 20.11 5.78
C GLU A 238 -3.00 19.47 6.90
N THR A 239 -2.12 18.52 6.56
CA THR A 239 -1.21 17.90 7.53
C THR A 239 -0.18 18.92 8.00
N LYS A 240 -0.14 19.15 9.32
CA LYS A 240 0.89 19.97 9.98
C LYS A 240 2.13 19.10 10.27
N VAL A 241 3.29 19.69 10.10
CA VAL A 241 4.61 19.14 10.48
C VAL A 241 4.90 19.45 11.94
#